data_35faf486e88c05182fe22b96ed691a7e
#
_entry.id   35faf486e88c05182fe22b96ed691a7e
#
_cell.length_a   1.000
_cell.length_b   1.000
_cell.length_c   1.000
_cell.angle_alpha   90.00
_cell.angle_beta   90.00
_cell.angle_gamma   90.00
#
_symmetry.space_group_name_H-M   'P 1'
#
loop_
_entity.id
_entity.type
_entity.pdbx_description
1 polymer ?
#
loop_
_entity_poly.entity_id
_entity_poly.type
_entity_poly.pdbx_seq_one_letter_code
_entity_poly.pdbx_strand_id
1 'polypeptide(L)'
;MSNRLTAPPKKEFQSFHNFPIVSDLDNFKADIAFLGIPFGDPYSMGEASNDQCNAPTHIRRYCERALRGLDRYDFDIGGTLLNGEDVKVVDCGDVIGEAKDVAGNHDRSEKAVRKVLASGAMPIILGGDHAIPIPVFRALENHGPITLVQVDAHIDWRDVFHGVSYGLSSVIRRASEMNHFKEIF
;
A
#
# COMPACT_ATOMS: atom_id res chain seq x y z
N MET A 1 -11.87 -19.30 13.18
CA MET A 1 -11.02 -18.09 13.22
C MET A 1 -11.35 -17.29 11.98
N SER A 2 -11.59 -15.98 12.10
CA SER A 2 -11.97 -15.13 10.96
C SER A 2 -10.84 -15.07 9.95
N ASN A 3 -11.12 -15.38 8.70
CA ASN A 3 -10.18 -15.31 7.57
C ASN A 3 -9.93 -13.85 7.10
N ARG A 4 -10.12 -12.89 7.99
CA ARG A 4 -9.94 -11.47 7.68
C ARG A 4 -8.47 -11.15 7.43
N LEU A 5 -8.18 -10.58 6.28
CA LEU A 5 -6.85 -10.08 5.92
C LEU A 5 -6.63 -8.63 6.36
N THR A 6 -7.72 -7.87 6.55
CA THR A 6 -7.67 -6.46 6.93
C THR A 6 -8.49 -6.16 8.18
N ALA A 7 -8.09 -5.10 8.87
CA ALA A 7 -8.87 -4.46 9.92
C ALA A 7 -9.32 -3.06 9.45
N PRO A 8 -10.51 -2.59 9.88
CA PRO A 8 -10.90 -1.22 9.62
C PRO A 8 -9.91 -0.26 10.27
N PRO A 9 -9.80 0.98 9.77
CA PRO A 9 -9.02 2.02 10.42
C PRO A 9 -9.44 2.15 11.89
N LYS A 10 -8.51 2.53 12.76
CA LYS A 10 -8.83 2.76 14.19
C LYS A 10 -9.98 3.74 14.31
N LYS A 11 -10.91 3.50 15.25
CA LYS A 11 -12.13 4.31 15.44
C LYS A 11 -11.89 5.82 15.66
N GLU A 12 -10.68 6.18 16.06
CA GLU A 12 -10.29 7.58 16.30
C GLU A 12 -10.02 8.35 15.00
N PHE A 13 -9.91 7.66 13.88
CA PHE A 13 -9.60 8.24 12.58
C PHE A 13 -10.61 7.74 11.55
N GLN A 14 -11.06 8.69 10.75
CA GLN A 14 -11.90 8.40 9.59
C GLN A 14 -11.10 7.64 8.54
N SER A 15 -11.79 7.01 7.57
CA SER A 15 -11.17 6.46 6.38
C SER A 15 -10.47 7.56 5.56
N PHE A 16 -9.61 7.18 4.63
CA PHE A 16 -8.98 8.15 3.73
C PHE A 16 -10.07 8.97 3.01
N HIS A 17 -10.01 10.30 3.16
CA HIS A 17 -11.01 11.23 2.62
C HIS A 17 -12.49 10.88 2.89
N ASN A 18 -12.79 10.19 3.98
CA ASN A 18 -14.15 9.70 4.29
C ASN A 18 -14.73 8.76 3.23
N PHE A 19 -13.91 8.13 2.39
CA PHE A 19 -14.39 7.13 1.46
C PHE A 19 -15.02 5.93 2.20
N PRO A 20 -15.99 5.25 1.59
CA PRO A 20 -16.62 4.07 2.19
C PRO A 20 -15.60 3.01 2.60
N ILE A 21 -15.79 2.44 3.79
CA ILE A 21 -14.91 1.39 4.31
C ILE A 21 -15.38 0.03 3.78
N VAL A 22 -14.45 -0.74 3.24
CA VAL A 22 -14.65 -2.13 2.84
C VAL A 22 -13.85 -3.03 3.77
N SER A 23 -14.52 -3.91 4.50
CA SER A 23 -13.90 -4.89 5.40
C SER A 23 -13.91 -6.32 4.85
N ASP A 24 -14.70 -6.59 3.83
CA ASP A 24 -14.76 -7.87 3.12
C ASP A 24 -14.13 -7.73 1.74
N LEU A 25 -12.87 -8.16 1.63
CA LEU A 25 -12.12 -8.08 0.38
C LEU A 25 -12.56 -9.14 -0.67
N ASP A 26 -13.46 -10.04 -0.32
CA ASP A 26 -13.96 -11.04 -1.26
C ASP A 26 -15.19 -10.57 -2.03
N ASN A 27 -15.89 -9.54 -1.51
CA ASN A 27 -17.20 -9.12 -2.03
C ASN A 27 -17.30 -7.59 -2.15
N PHE A 28 -16.46 -6.97 -2.96
CA PHE A 28 -16.61 -5.54 -3.27
C PHE A 28 -16.29 -5.22 -4.74
N LYS A 29 -16.73 -4.05 -5.16
CA LYS A 29 -16.41 -3.47 -6.48
C LYS A 29 -16.05 -2.00 -6.28
N ALA A 30 -14.94 -1.58 -6.84
CA ALA A 30 -14.50 -0.19 -6.85
C ALA A 30 -13.58 0.05 -8.05
N ASP A 31 -13.33 1.31 -8.37
CA ASP A 31 -12.34 1.72 -9.37
C ASP A 31 -10.98 1.94 -8.71
N ILE A 32 -10.98 2.46 -7.47
CA ILE A 32 -9.79 2.72 -6.67
C ILE A 32 -10.00 2.19 -5.25
N ALA A 33 -9.00 1.51 -4.71
CA ALA A 33 -9.03 1.00 -3.33
C ALA A 33 -7.76 1.37 -2.57
N PHE A 34 -7.92 2.13 -1.49
CA PHE A 34 -6.85 2.40 -0.52
C PHE A 34 -6.65 1.19 0.39
N LEU A 35 -5.40 0.79 0.59
CA LEU A 35 -5.02 -0.32 1.48
C LEU A 35 -3.78 0.07 2.29
N GLY A 36 -3.88 0.03 3.60
CA GLY A 36 -2.74 0.26 4.50
C GLY A 36 -1.93 -1.03 4.72
N ILE A 37 -0.60 -0.89 4.71
CA ILE A 37 0.34 -1.96 5.09
C ILE A 37 1.24 -1.41 6.20
N PRO A 38 0.83 -1.55 7.50
CA PRO A 38 1.45 -0.86 8.63
C PRO A 38 2.65 -1.62 9.22
N PHE A 39 3.58 -2.05 8.38
CA PHE A 39 4.80 -2.75 8.82
C PHE A 39 5.92 -2.62 7.80
N GLY A 40 7.03 -3.30 8.05
CA GLY A 40 8.21 -3.37 7.21
C GLY A 40 9.13 -4.50 7.63
N ASP A 41 10.34 -4.51 7.07
CA ASP A 41 11.40 -5.47 7.36
C ASP A 41 12.59 -4.73 8.00
N PRO A 42 12.61 -4.56 9.33
CA PRO A 42 13.65 -3.80 10.00
C PRO A 42 14.99 -4.54 9.98
N TYR A 43 16.08 -3.79 9.79
CA TYR A 43 17.46 -4.34 9.89
C TYR A 43 17.93 -4.51 11.32
N SER A 44 17.27 -3.89 12.28
CA SER A 44 17.59 -3.94 13.70
C SER A 44 16.38 -3.72 14.59
N MET A 45 16.51 -4.10 15.86
CA MET A 45 15.48 -3.81 16.86
C MET A 45 15.27 -2.31 17.08
N GLY A 46 16.29 -1.49 16.85
CA GLY A 46 16.18 -0.03 16.94
C GLY A 46 15.27 0.54 15.83
N GLU A 47 15.31 -0.04 14.65
CA GLU A 47 14.40 0.33 13.56
C GLU A 47 12.98 -0.20 13.77
N ALA A 48 12.83 -1.36 14.39
CA ALA A 48 11.52 -1.91 14.73
C ALA A 48 10.73 -1.02 15.71
N SER A 49 11.40 -0.16 16.46
CA SER A 49 10.78 0.76 17.42
C SER A 49 10.35 2.09 16.81
N ASN A 50 10.62 2.34 15.54
CA ASN A 50 10.21 3.59 14.90
C ASN A 50 8.70 3.57 14.51
N ASP A 51 8.18 4.72 14.10
CA ASP A 51 6.74 4.98 14.00
C ASP A 51 6.10 4.54 12.65
N GLN A 52 6.80 3.78 11.84
CA GLN A 52 6.36 3.35 10.50
C GLN A 52 5.02 2.60 10.53
N CYS A 53 4.77 1.81 11.56
CA CYS A 53 3.51 1.07 11.71
C CYS A 53 2.29 1.98 11.91
N ASN A 54 2.48 3.24 12.24
CA ASN A 54 1.43 4.22 12.36
C ASN A 54 1.23 5.06 11.07
N ALA A 55 2.08 4.91 10.06
CA ALA A 55 2.05 5.73 8.86
C ALA A 55 0.67 5.71 8.15
N PRO A 56 0.01 4.56 7.88
CA PRO A 56 -1.31 4.57 7.25
C PRO A 56 -2.36 5.33 8.07
N THR A 57 -2.32 5.17 9.39
CA THR A 57 -3.21 5.88 10.32
C THR A 57 -3.00 7.39 10.27
N HIS A 58 -1.74 7.84 10.29
CA HIS A 58 -1.41 9.26 10.24
C HIS A 58 -1.73 9.89 8.89
N ILE A 59 -1.47 9.18 7.78
CA ILE A 59 -1.83 9.65 6.43
C ILE A 59 -3.35 9.89 6.37
N ARG A 60 -4.18 8.95 6.83
CA ARG A 60 -5.63 9.11 6.88
C ARG A 60 -6.06 10.30 7.75
N ARG A 61 -5.44 10.47 8.91
CA ARG A 61 -5.72 11.59 9.81
C ARG A 61 -5.41 12.93 9.16
N TYR A 62 -4.28 13.05 8.48
CA TYR A 62 -3.88 14.31 7.89
C TYR A 62 -4.62 14.65 6.59
N CYS A 63 -5.21 13.68 5.91
CA CYS A 63 -6.04 13.94 4.74
C CYS A 63 -7.34 14.71 5.08
N GLU A 64 -7.79 14.72 6.35
CA GLU A 64 -8.93 15.54 6.79
C GLU A 64 -8.76 17.02 6.44
N ARG A 65 -7.54 17.53 6.45
CA ARG A 65 -7.27 18.93 6.06
C ARG A 65 -7.57 19.20 4.59
N ALA A 66 -7.51 18.16 3.76
CA ALA A 66 -7.76 18.21 2.33
C ALA A 66 -9.20 17.81 1.94
N LEU A 67 -10.06 17.46 2.92
CA LEU A 67 -11.46 17.04 2.68
C LEU A 67 -12.29 18.06 1.88
N ARG A 68 -11.89 19.33 1.91
CA ARG A 68 -12.52 20.37 1.11
C ARG A 68 -12.04 20.39 -0.35
N GLY A 69 -11.16 19.47 -0.73
CA GLY A 69 -10.40 19.54 -1.97
C GLY A 69 -10.97 18.75 -3.15
N LEU A 70 -11.72 17.67 -2.92
CA LEU A 70 -12.21 16.83 -4.01
C LEU A 70 -13.06 17.59 -5.04
N ASP A 71 -13.91 18.50 -4.57
CA ASP A 71 -14.79 19.31 -5.40
C ASP A 71 -14.23 20.72 -5.71
N ARG A 72 -13.00 21.02 -5.27
CA ARG A 72 -12.36 22.30 -5.56
C ARG A 72 -11.63 22.24 -6.89
N TYR A 73 -11.69 23.34 -7.60
CA TYR A 73 -10.85 23.55 -8.76
C TYR A 73 -9.38 23.64 -8.32
N ASP A 74 -8.55 22.78 -8.86
CA ASP A 74 -7.11 22.78 -8.68
C ASP A 74 -6.46 23.35 -9.94
N PHE A 75 -5.69 24.43 -9.77
CA PHE A 75 -5.07 25.16 -10.88
C PHE A 75 -3.91 24.39 -11.52
N ASP A 76 -3.26 23.49 -10.78
CA ASP A 76 -2.14 22.70 -11.27
C ASP A 76 -2.61 21.59 -12.23
N ILE A 77 -3.77 21.01 -11.97
CA ILE A 77 -4.38 20.00 -12.84
C ILE A 77 -5.46 20.57 -13.80
N GLY A 78 -5.85 21.83 -13.62
CA GLY A 78 -6.83 22.50 -14.45
C GLY A 78 -8.27 22.00 -14.30
N GLY A 79 -8.62 21.45 -13.15
CA GLY A 79 -9.95 20.89 -12.89
C GLY A 79 -10.14 20.48 -11.43
N THR A 80 -11.22 19.76 -11.15
CA THR A 80 -11.40 19.05 -9.87
C THR A 80 -10.68 17.70 -9.91
N LEU A 81 -10.36 17.11 -8.76
CA LEU A 81 -9.60 15.86 -8.67
C LEU A 81 -10.22 14.73 -9.51
N LEU A 82 -11.52 14.58 -9.47
CA LEU A 82 -12.24 13.53 -10.23
C LEU A 82 -12.85 14.06 -11.55
N ASN A 83 -12.66 15.34 -11.88
CA ASN A 83 -13.14 15.97 -13.09
C ASN A 83 -14.64 15.70 -13.42
N GLY A 84 -15.47 15.53 -12.38
CA GLY A 84 -16.89 15.21 -12.55
C GLY A 84 -17.20 13.75 -12.89
N GLU A 85 -16.20 12.89 -12.98
CA GLU A 85 -16.37 11.46 -13.22
C GLU A 85 -16.93 10.73 -12.00
N ASP A 86 -17.80 9.74 -12.21
CA ASP A 86 -18.32 8.88 -11.15
C ASP A 86 -17.32 7.74 -10.83
N VAL A 87 -16.25 8.11 -10.13
CA VAL A 87 -15.20 7.17 -9.72
C VAL A 87 -15.51 6.62 -8.33
N LYS A 88 -15.71 5.32 -8.24
CA LYS A 88 -15.95 4.64 -6.97
C LYS A 88 -14.66 4.36 -6.24
N VAL A 89 -14.41 5.13 -5.18
CA VAL A 89 -13.24 5.01 -4.31
C VAL A 89 -13.63 4.40 -2.97
N VAL A 90 -12.81 3.47 -2.46
CA VAL A 90 -13.03 2.82 -1.16
C VAL A 90 -11.75 2.77 -0.34
N ASP A 91 -11.89 2.62 0.98
CA ASP A 91 -10.79 2.34 1.90
C ASP A 91 -10.94 0.92 2.48
N CYS A 92 -9.97 0.06 2.19
CA CYS A 92 -9.97 -1.34 2.63
C CYS A 92 -9.37 -1.53 4.04
N GLY A 93 -9.03 -0.44 4.74
CA GLY A 93 -8.38 -0.51 6.04
C GLY A 93 -6.92 -0.96 5.94
N ASP A 94 -6.42 -1.56 7.03
CA ASP A 94 -5.03 -1.97 7.15
C ASP A 94 -4.90 -3.50 7.16
N VAL A 95 -3.89 -4.02 6.47
CA VAL A 95 -3.49 -5.42 6.59
C VAL A 95 -3.14 -5.72 8.04
N ILE A 96 -3.66 -6.84 8.54
CA ILE A 96 -3.36 -7.27 9.91
C ILE A 96 -1.92 -7.76 9.99
N GLY A 97 -1.10 -7.00 10.69
CA GLY A 97 0.31 -7.31 10.92
C GLY A 97 0.55 -8.01 12.25
N GLU A 98 1.64 -8.78 12.32
CA GLU A 98 2.13 -9.39 13.54
C GLU A 98 3.63 -9.10 13.68
N ALA A 99 4.05 -8.52 14.81
CA ALA A 99 5.40 -7.97 15.02
C ALA A 99 6.55 -8.97 14.86
N LYS A 100 6.28 -10.27 15.06
CA LYS A 100 7.29 -11.34 14.99
C LYS A 100 7.14 -12.24 13.75
N ASP A 101 6.21 -11.94 12.88
CA ASP A 101 5.89 -12.77 11.72
C ASP A 101 6.07 -11.98 10.42
N VAL A 102 7.32 -11.60 10.13
CA VAL A 102 7.65 -10.81 8.95
C VAL A 102 7.21 -11.51 7.66
N ALA A 103 7.53 -12.80 7.51
CA ALA A 103 7.13 -13.58 6.34
C ALA A 103 5.61 -13.66 6.18
N GLY A 104 4.88 -13.91 7.26
CA GLY A 104 3.41 -13.91 7.24
C GLY A 104 2.82 -12.54 6.98
N ASN A 105 3.48 -11.45 7.39
CA ASN A 105 3.07 -10.09 7.04
C ASN A 105 3.16 -9.86 5.52
N HIS A 106 4.25 -10.29 4.88
CA HIS A 106 4.39 -10.24 3.43
C HIS A 106 3.30 -11.06 2.73
N ASP A 107 3.05 -12.29 3.16
CA ASP A 107 2.02 -13.16 2.60
C ASP A 107 0.61 -12.57 2.73
N ARG A 108 0.29 -11.98 3.89
CA ARG A 108 -1.01 -11.33 4.11
C ARG A 108 -1.17 -10.10 3.22
N SER A 109 -0.12 -9.32 3.05
CA SER A 109 -0.11 -8.15 2.17
C SER A 109 -0.31 -8.54 0.72
N GLU A 110 0.45 -9.51 0.23
CA GLU A 110 0.31 -10.03 -1.12
C GLU A 110 -1.12 -10.53 -1.39
N LYS A 111 -1.69 -11.33 -0.46
CA LYS A 111 -3.07 -11.82 -0.56
C LYS A 111 -4.10 -10.69 -0.57
N ALA A 112 -3.92 -9.68 0.27
CA ALA A 112 -4.83 -8.53 0.33
C ALA A 112 -4.79 -7.74 -0.99
N VAL A 113 -3.60 -7.47 -1.53
CA VAL A 113 -3.44 -6.78 -2.82
C VAL A 113 -4.03 -7.60 -3.96
N ARG A 114 -3.80 -8.93 -4.01
CA ARG A 114 -4.43 -9.81 -5.03
C ARG A 114 -5.96 -9.73 -4.99
N LYS A 115 -6.58 -9.64 -3.80
CA LYS A 115 -8.02 -9.48 -3.67
C LYS A 115 -8.51 -8.10 -4.17
N VAL A 116 -7.77 -7.04 -3.87
CA VAL A 116 -8.06 -5.71 -4.42
C VAL A 116 -8.00 -5.73 -5.94
N LEU A 117 -6.95 -6.28 -6.52
CA LEU A 117 -6.81 -6.43 -7.97
C LEU A 117 -7.93 -7.27 -8.60
N ALA A 118 -8.33 -8.37 -7.94
CA ALA A 118 -9.40 -9.25 -8.40
C ALA A 118 -10.78 -8.57 -8.38
N SER A 119 -10.99 -7.54 -7.55
CA SER A 119 -12.21 -6.72 -7.57
C SER A 119 -12.31 -5.81 -8.80
N GLY A 120 -11.21 -5.63 -9.53
CA GLY A 120 -11.05 -4.69 -10.64
C GLY A 120 -10.55 -3.32 -10.22
N ALA A 121 -10.32 -3.09 -8.92
CA ALA A 121 -9.86 -1.80 -8.42
C ALA A 121 -8.34 -1.60 -8.61
N MET A 122 -7.94 -0.37 -8.87
CA MET A 122 -6.56 0.08 -8.79
C MET A 122 -6.16 0.24 -7.31
N PRO A 123 -5.16 -0.51 -6.81
CA PRO A 123 -4.72 -0.35 -5.43
C PRO A 123 -3.89 0.93 -5.24
N ILE A 124 -4.19 1.67 -4.17
CA ILE A 124 -3.32 2.73 -3.63
C ILE A 124 -2.84 2.26 -2.27
N ILE A 125 -1.55 2.03 -2.14
CA ILE A 125 -0.96 1.46 -0.93
C ILE A 125 -0.44 2.58 -0.03
N LEU A 126 -0.88 2.55 1.23
CA LEU A 126 -0.38 3.43 2.28
C LEU A 126 0.60 2.62 3.15
N GLY A 127 1.85 2.97 3.12
CA GLY A 127 2.87 2.18 3.79
C GLY A 127 3.13 2.58 5.23
N GLY A 128 3.84 1.78 5.81
CA GLY A 128 4.91 1.26 6.55
C GLY A 128 6.27 1.79 6.07
N ASP A 129 7.27 0.95 6.13
CA ASP A 129 8.57 1.28 5.55
C ASP A 129 8.63 0.95 4.05
N HIS A 130 9.79 1.19 3.43
CA HIS A 130 9.96 0.95 2.00
C HIS A 130 10.17 -0.53 1.62
N ALA A 131 10.01 -1.48 2.54
CA ALA A 131 9.98 -2.91 2.20
C ALA A 131 8.61 -3.37 1.68
N ILE A 132 7.54 -2.62 1.99
CA ILE A 132 6.17 -3.01 1.64
C ILE A 132 5.86 -3.10 0.13
N PRO A 133 6.54 -2.41 -0.80
CA PRO A 133 6.33 -2.65 -2.22
C PRO A 133 6.64 -4.10 -2.64
N ILE A 134 7.51 -4.83 -1.96
CA ILE A 134 7.90 -6.19 -2.36
C ILE A 134 6.70 -7.16 -2.44
N PRO A 135 5.86 -7.33 -1.39
CA PRO A 135 4.66 -8.14 -1.50
C PRO A 135 3.62 -7.58 -2.48
N VAL A 136 3.57 -6.25 -2.67
CA VAL A 136 2.72 -5.63 -3.71
C VAL A 136 3.18 -6.05 -5.10
N PHE A 137 4.47 -6.02 -5.37
CA PHE A 137 5.06 -6.45 -6.64
C PHE A 137 4.78 -7.91 -6.93
N ARG A 138 4.87 -8.80 -5.93
CA ARG A 138 4.50 -10.22 -6.07
C ARG A 138 3.03 -10.38 -6.46
N ALA A 139 2.14 -9.57 -5.90
CA ALA A 139 0.72 -9.63 -6.22
C ALA A 139 0.42 -9.30 -7.69
N LEU A 140 1.31 -8.54 -8.36
CA LEU A 140 1.18 -8.13 -9.76
C LEU A 140 1.68 -9.17 -10.78
N GLU A 141 2.14 -10.35 -10.35
CA GLU A 141 2.75 -11.37 -11.20
C GLU A 141 1.93 -11.70 -12.47
N ASN A 142 0.62 -11.69 -12.38
CA ASN A 142 -0.28 -12.02 -13.48
C ASN A 142 -0.81 -10.78 -14.25
N HIS A 143 -0.25 -9.60 -13.99
CA HIS A 143 -0.67 -8.33 -14.60
C HIS A 143 0.37 -7.74 -15.56
N GLY A 144 1.44 -8.49 -15.87
CA GLY A 144 2.53 -7.99 -16.72
C GLY A 144 2.22 -8.01 -18.22
N PRO A 145 3.09 -7.41 -19.04
CA PRO A 145 4.34 -6.75 -18.66
C PRO A 145 4.11 -5.38 -18.00
N ILE A 146 4.91 -5.08 -16.98
CA ILE A 146 4.79 -3.84 -16.20
C ILE A 146 6.07 -3.01 -16.33
N THR A 147 5.93 -1.70 -16.45
CA THR A 147 6.99 -0.72 -16.25
C THR A 147 6.90 -0.18 -14.83
N LEU A 148 7.97 -0.29 -14.06
CA LEU A 148 8.06 0.26 -12.72
C LEU A 148 8.72 1.63 -12.77
N VAL A 149 8.09 2.62 -12.14
CA VAL A 149 8.67 3.95 -11.95
C VAL A 149 8.85 4.17 -10.45
N GLN A 150 10.10 4.43 -10.02
CA GLN A 150 10.44 4.76 -8.65
C GLN A 150 10.77 6.25 -8.54
N VAL A 151 10.13 6.94 -7.58
CA VAL A 151 10.46 8.31 -7.20
C VAL A 151 11.05 8.27 -5.80
N ASP A 152 12.37 8.16 -5.71
CA ASP A 152 13.11 7.96 -4.47
C ASP A 152 14.50 8.61 -4.55
N ALA A 153 15.06 8.97 -3.39
CA ALA A 153 16.43 9.48 -3.31
C ALA A 153 17.50 8.36 -3.40
N HIS A 154 17.11 7.09 -3.30
CA HIS A 154 17.99 5.93 -3.27
C HIS A 154 17.62 4.93 -4.37
N ILE A 155 18.59 4.09 -4.75
CA ILE A 155 18.41 3.06 -5.80
C ILE A 155 17.77 1.79 -5.24
N ASP A 156 17.87 1.54 -3.93
CA ASP A 156 17.37 0.34 -3.23
C ASP A 156 17.78 -1.00 -3.87
N TRP A 157 19.08 -1.11 -4.14
CA TRP A 157 19.68 -2.22 -4.88
C TRP A 157 20.45 -3.21 -4.01
N ARG A 158 20.28 -3.19 -2.70
CA ARG A 158 20.96 -4.12 -1.81
C ARG A 158 20.39 -5.52 -1.94
N ASP A 159 21.27 -6.52 -2.03
CA ASP A 159 20.84 -7.92 -2.03
C ASP A 159 20.49 -8.39 -0.62
N VAL A 160 21.46 -8.26 0.29
CA VAL A 160 21.31 -8.58 1.72
C VAL A 160 21.96 -7.49 2.55
N PHE A 161 21.30 -7.06 3.62
CA PHE A 161 21.86 -6.14 4.59
C PHE A 161 21.52 -6.60 6.01
N HIS A 162 22.53 -6.80 6.86
CA HIS A 162 22.39 -7.38 8.21
C HIS A 162 21.58 -8.69 8.25
N GLY A 163 21.70 -9.53 7.22
CA GLY A 163 20.96 -10.80 7.11
C GLY A 163 19.53 -10.66 6.59
N VAL A 164 19.06 -9.45 6.27
CA VAL A 164 17.73 -9.18 5.74
C VAL A 164 17.80 -8.97 4.23
N SER A 165 17.04 -9.75 3.47
CA SER A 165 16.99 -9.69 2.00
C SER A 165 15.80 -8.92 1.45
N TYR A 166 14.81 -8.63 2.26
CA TYR A 166 13.56 -7.99 1.88
C TYR A 166 13.35 -6.64 2.58
N GLY A 167 14.42 -6.06 3.07
CA GLY A 167 14.37 -4.78 3.77
C GLY A 167 14.19 -3.58 2.84
N LEU A 168 14.01 -2.41 3.44
CA LEU A 168 13.70 -1.14 2.79
C LEU A 168 14.68 -0.72 1.68
N SER A 169 15.93 -1.15 1.69
CA SER A 169 16.92 -0.84 0.66
C SER A 169 17.11 -1.95 -0.39
N SER A 170 16.21 -2.92 -0.46
CA SER A 170 16.27 -4.07 -1.38
C SER A 170 15.12 -4.10 -2.39
N VAL A 171 14.26 -3.11 -2.38
CA VAL A 171 12.98 -3.10 -3.11
C VAL A 171 13.18 -3.26 -4.61
N ILE A 172 14.02 -2.44 -5.21
CA ILE A 172 14.26 -2.48 -6.66
C ILE A 172 15.09 -3.71 -7.04
N ARG A 173 16.00 -4.15 -6.17
CA ARG A 173 16.70 -5.41 -6.37
C ARG A 173 15.71 -6.57 -6.45
N ARG A 174 14.73 -6.64 -5.54
CA ARG A 174 13.68 -7.70 -5.58
C ARG A 174 12.78 -7.55 -6.80
N ALA A 175 12.41 -6.33 -7.19
CA ALA A 175 11.63 -6.09 -8.40
C ALA A 175 12.34 -6.61 -9.66
N SER A 176 13.65 -6.38 -9.78
CA SER A 176 14.44 -6.81 -10.94
C SER A 176 14.54 -8.32 -11.12
N GLU A 177 14.25 -9.10 -10.09
CA GLU A 177 14.21 -10.55 -10.11
C GLU A 177 12.84 -11.11 -10.54
N MET A 178 11.83 -10.24 -10.67
CA MET A 178 10.47 -10.62 -11.03
C MET A 178 10.25 -10.48 -12.56
N ASN A 179 9.85 -11.54 -13.21
CA ASN A 179 9.74 -11.60 -14.68
C ASN A 179 8.70 -10.68 -15.31
N HIS A 180 7.72 -10.19 -14.54
CA HIS A 180 6.68 -9.31 -15.03
C HIS A 180 7.09 -7.84 -15.11
N PHE A 181 8.15 -7.42 -14.41
CA PHE A 181 8.75 -6.11 -14.62
C PHE A 181 9.73 -6.16 -15.80
N LYS A 182 9.47 -5.36 -16.83
CA LYS A 182 10.29 -5.29 -18.04
C LYS A 182 11.23 -4.10 -18.04
N GLU A 183 10.80 -3.02 -17.46
CA GLU A 183 11.57 -1.78 -17.36
C GLU A 183 11.41 -1.20 -15.95
N ILE A 184 12.48 -0.63 -15.41
CA ILE A 184 12.52 0.02 -14.11
C ILE A 184 13.24 1.37 -14.28
N PHE A 185 12.57 2.46 -13.91
CA PHE A 185 13.06 3.82 -14.00
C PHE A 185 13.12 4.49 -12.63
#